data_6fca6782636b947e6c353b651b809fcb
#
_entry.id   6fca6782636b947e6c353b651b809fcb
#
_cell.length_a   1.000
_cell.length_b   1.000
_cell.length_c   1.000
_cell.angle_alpha   90.00
_cell.angle_beta   90.00
_cell.angle_gamma   90.00
#
_symmetry.space_group_name_H-M   'P 1'
#
loop_
_entity.id
_entity.type
_entity.pdbx_description
1 polymer ?
#
loop_
_entity_poly.entity_id
_entity_poly.type
_entity_poly.pdbx_seq_one_letter_code
_entity_poly.pdbx_strand_id
1 'polypeptide(L)'
;MTETGTVTGEDGDARSKAARPPSLWLTVLSLIAFVLLIALGVWQIERRAWKLALIDRVEQRVHAPAQPIPSPAAWPAVSAASDEYRHVSLSGRFLHDGETLVQAVTEEGPGYWVLTPLQRDDGTLVLINRGFVPSERRDASTRRDGNPQGRLEITGLLRITEPKGGFLRNNVPQHNRWYSRDVAAIAAARGLREVAPFFVDADAGSQIAGGPIGGLTVIRFPNNHLIYALTWFALAFMLAGRLFVTFGGGLFRRKRFVHDKAGGSDAVARRTGSDAGTIVEPT
;
A
#
# COMPACT_ATOMS: atom_id res chain seq x y z
N MET A 1 21.03 88.16 -1.04
CA MET A 1 20.10 87.18 -1.61
C MET A 1 20.33 85.85 -0.92
N THR A 2 19.54 85.59 0.05
CA THR A 2 19.64 84.39 0.95
C THR A 2 18.37 83.57 0.69
N GLU A 3 18.57 82.36 0.07
CA GLU A 3 17.46 81.42 -0.08
C GLU A 3 17.46 80.44 1.10
N THR A 4 16.35 80.44 1.79
CA THR A 4 16.06 79.59 2.91
C THR A 4 15.40 78.26 2.36
N GLY A 5 16.17 77.18 2.35
CA GLY A 5 15.60 75.86 2.00
C GLY A 5 14.79 75.26 3.14
N THR A 6 13.50 75.08 2.92
CA THR A 6 12.58 74.39 3.84
C THR A 6 12.72 72.88 3.66
N VAL A 7 13.21 72.21 4.68
CA VAL A 7 13.22 70.71 4.74
C VAL A 7 11.85 70.26 5.24
N THR A 8 11.04 69.74 4.34
CA THR A 8 9.80 69.02 4.71
C THR A 8 10.17 67.59 5.11
N GLY A 9 10.05 67.33 6.40
CA GLY A 9 10.16 65.97 6.96
C GLY A 9 8.93 65.15 6.54
N GLU A 10 9.19 64.09 5.75
CA GLU A 10 8.21 63.00 5.53
C GLU A 10 8.18 62.10 6.75
N ASP A 11 7.27 62.35 7.67
CA ASP A 11 6.90 61.38 8.70
C ASP A 11 6.17 60.21 8.05
N GLY A 12 6.95 59.19 7.70
CA GLY A 12 6.48 57.89 7.22
C GLY A 12 5.60 57.23 8.29
N ASP A 13 4.28 57.38 8.17
CA ASP A 13 3.27 56.68 8.96
C ASP A 13 3.38 55.16 8.74
N ALA A 14 4.31 54.52 9.44
CA ALA A 14 4.42 53.08 9.56
C ALA A 14 3.27 52.52 10.40
N ARG A 15 2.07 52.57 9.85
CA ARG A 15 0.90 51.88 10.43
C ARG A 15 1.19 50.41 10.47
N SER A 16 1.62 49.93 11.64
CA SER A 16 1.68 48.52 12.00
C SER A 16 0.32 47.89 11.65
N LYS A 17 0.27 47.10 10.56
CA LYS A 17 -0.88 46.25 10.20
C LYS A 17 -1.10 45.25 11.34
N ALA A 18 -1.96 45.63 12.30
CA ALA A 18 -2.43 44.72 13.31
C ALA A 18 -3.09 43.51 12.61
N ALA A 19 -2.48 42.31 12.75
CA ALA A 19 -3.00 41.09 12.17
C ALA A 19 -4.45 40.89 12.69
N ARG A 20 -5.42 40.85 11.77
CA ARG A 20 -6.81 40.59 12.12
C ARG A 20 -6.89 39.19 12.76
N PRO A 21 -7.68 39.03 13.86
CA PRO A 21 -7.89 37.71 14.43
C PRO A 21 -8.49 36.77 13.38
N PRO A 22 -8.06 35.47 13.35
CA PRO A 22 -8.62 34.52 12.41
C PRO A 22 -10.12 34.40 12.62
N SER A 23 -10.87 34.31 11.53
CA SER A 23 -12.32 34.16 11.63
C SER A 23 -12.66 32.84 12.33
N LEU A 24 -13.66 32.82 13.20
CA LEU A 24 -14.06 31.64 13.98
C LEU A 24 -14.27 30.40 13.11
N TRP A 25 -14.92 30.59 11.96
CA TRP A 25 -15.19 29.46 11.04
C TRP A 25 -13.91 28.82 10.45
N LEU A 26 -12.89 29.64 10.14
CA LEU A 26 -11.59 29.12 9.68
C LEU A 26 -10.87 28.31 10.78
N THR A 27 -11.01 28.74 12.02
CA THR A 27 -10.46 28.01 13.17
C THR A 27 -11.14 26.66 13.34
N VAL A 28 -12.48 26.63 13.29
CA VAL A 28 -13.26 25.39 13.36
C VAL A 28 -12.91 24.46 12.22
N LEU A 29 -12.84 24.98 10.97
CA LEU A 29 -12.45 24.20 9.81
C LEU A 29 -11.03 23.60 9.95
N SER A 30 -10.07 24.39 10.46
CA SER A 30 -8.70 23.92 10.70
C SER A 30 -8.64 22.84 11.79
N LEU A 31 -9.47 22.96 12.83
CA LEU A 31 -9.54 21.93 13.86
C LEU A 31 -10.14 20.62 13.32
N ILE A 32 -11.20 20.72 12.53
CA ILE A 32 -11.77 19.54 11.84
C ILE A 32 -10.72 18.89 10.93
N ALA A 33 -10.02 19.69 10.12
CA ALA A 33 -8.96 19.19 9.24
C ALA A 33 -7.85 18.50 10.04
N PHE A 34 -7.43 19.07 11.17
CA PHE A 34 -6.43 18.46 12.06
C PHE A 34 -6.89 17.09 12.57
N VAL A 35 -8.12 16.98 13.07
CA VAL A 35 -8.69 15.71 13.56
C VAL A 35 -8.76 14.68 12.43
N LEU A 36 -9.17 15.10 11.22
CA LEU A 36 -9.21 14.20 10.06
C LEU A 36 -7.82 13.70 9.66
N LEU A 37 -6.79 14.56 9.66
CA LEU A 37 -5.41 14.18 9.37
C LEU A 37 -4.87 13.16 10.36
N ILE A 38 -5.13 13.36 11.67
CA ILE A 38 -4.77 12.39 12.70
C ILE A 38 -5.51 11.07 12.50
N ALA A 39 -6.82 11.10 12.25
CA ALA A 39 -7.62 9.91 12.02
C ALA A 39 -7.13 9.10 10.80
N LEU A 40 -6.77 9.80 9.69
CA LEU A 40 -6.18 9.17 8.51
C LEU A 40 -4.80 8.55 8.81
N GLY A 41 -3.97 9.23 9.61
CA GLY A 41 -2.68 8.69 10.06
C GLY A 41 -2.83 7.41 10.87
N VAL A 42 -3.73 7.40 11.85
CA VAL A 42 -4.04 6.22 12.67
C VAL A 42 -4.59 5.08 11.82
N TRP A 43 -5.57 5.37 10.96
CA TRP A 43 -6.11 4.37 10.04
C TRP A 43 -5.05 3.72 9.15
N GLN A 44 -4.06 4.49 8.66
CA GLN A 44 -2.96 3.95 7.87
C GLN A 44 -2.07 2.99 8.69
N ILE A 45 -1.86 3.27 9.98
CA ILE A 45 -1.09 2.38 10.87
C ILE A 45 -1.85 1.07 11.09
N GLU A 46 -3.15 1.14 11.38
CA GLU A 46 -4.00 -0.05 11.56
C GLU A 46 -4.05 -0.90 10.27
N ARG A 47 -4.21 -0.23 9.12
CA ARG A 47 -4.21 -0.90 7.82
C ARG A 47 -2.88 -1.59 7.51
N ARG A 48 -1.76 -0.95 7.89
CA ARG A 48 -0.43 -1.56 7.79
C ARG A 48 -0.31 -2.80 8.66
N ALA A 49 -0.74 -2.75 9.91
CA ALA A 49 -0.69 -3.88 10.83
C ALA A 49 -1.50 -5.07 10.30
N TRP A 50 -2.73 -4.82 9.83
CA TRP A 50 -3.56 -5.83 9.18
C TRP A 50 -2.87 -6.46 7.96
N LYS A 51 -2.24 -5.63 7.11
CA LYS A 51 -1.56 -6.11 5.91
C LYS A 51 -0.31 -6.93 6.23
N LEU A 52 0.47 -6.54 7.24
CA LEU A 52 1.62 -7.30 7.70
C LEU A 52 1.19 -8.68 8.23
N ALA A 53 0.12 -8.76 9.01
CA ALA A 53 -0.42 -10.03 9.47
C ALA A 53 -0.93 -10.93 8.33
N LEU A 54 -1.42 -10.34 7.22
CA LEU A 54 -1.76 -11.10 6.02
C LEU A 54 -0.52 -11.64 5.32
N ILE A 55 0.51 -10.81 5.15
CA ILE A 55 1.80 -11.20 4.54
C ILE A 55 2.43 -12.35 5.35
N ASP A 56 2.50 -12.22 6.67
CA ASP A 56 3.08 -13.24 7.55
C ASP A 56 2.35 -14.59 7.41
N ARG A 57 1.02 -14.59 7.34
CA ARG A 57 0.24 -15.82 7.10
C ARG A 57 0.53 -16.46 5.74
N VAL A 58 0.73 -15.66 4.71
CA VAL A 58 1.08 -16.17 3.37
C VAL A 58 2.51 -16.74 3.39
N GLU A 59 3.47 -16.02 3.97
CA GLU A 59 4.85 -16.47 4.13
C GLU A 59 4.93 -17.81 4.87
N GLN A 60 4.18 -17.95 5.97
CA GLN A 60 4.11 -19.20 6.72
C GLN A 60 3.57 -20.36 5.87
N ARG A 61 2.56 -20.10 5.01
CA ARG A 61 1.99 -21.12 4.13
C ARG A 61 2.96 -21.55 3.02
N VAL A 62 3.64 -20.59 2.44
CA VAL A 62 4.61 -20.82 1.35
C VAL A 62 5.79 -21.67 1.80
N HIS A 63 6.29 -21.43 3.02
CA HIS A 63 7.45 -22.14 3.56
C HIS A 63 7.09 -23.35 4.43
N ALA A 64 5.79 -23.64 4.62
CA ALA A 64 5.38 -24.86 5.32
C ALA A 64 5.80 -26.11 4.54
N PRO A 65 6.03 -27.24 5.21
CA PRO A 65 6.19 -28.51 4.53
C PRO A 65 5.02 -28.80 3.59
N ALA A 66 5.31 -29.32 2.39
CA ALA A 66 4.27 -29.63 1.42
C ALA A 66 3.27 -30.66 1.98
N GLN A 67 1.99 -30.35 1.86
CA GLN A 67 0.90 -31.23 2.30
C GLN A 67 0.17 -31.79 1.08
N PRO A 68 -0.47 -32.96 1.17
CA PRO A 68 -1.31 -33.44 0.10
C PRO A 68 -2.37 -32.41 -0.31
N ILE A 69 -2.64 -32.30 -1.61
CA ILE A 69 -3.70 -31.42 -2.11
C ILE A 69 -5.07 -31.81 -1.52
N PRO A 70 -6.05 -30.89 -1.46
CA PRO A 70 -7.41 -31.20 -1.07
C PRO A 70 -7.99 -32.37 -1.88
N SER A 71 -8.63 -33.32 -1.19
CA SER A 71 -9.37 -34.41 -1.85
C SER A 71 -10.58 -33.86 -2.62
N PRO A 72 -11.13 -34.61 -3.59
CA PRO A 72 -12.32 -34.17 -4.33
C PRO A 72 -13.50 -33.81 -3.44
N ALA A 73 -13.70 -34.49 -2.33
CA ALA A 73 -14.74 -34.18 -1.35
C ALA A 73 -14.56 -32.80 -0.67
N ALA A 74 -13.32 -32.32 -0.57
CA ALA A 74 -13.00 -31.03 0.03
C ALA A 74 -13.01 -29.86 -0.98
N TRP A 75 -13.09 -30.11 -2.29
CA TRP A 75 -13.03 -29.07 -3.32
C TRP A 75 -14.05 -27.94 -3.16
N PRO A 76 -15.32 -28.19 -2.77
CA PRO A 76 -16.31 -27.14 -2.56
C PRO A 76 -15.95 -26.15 -1.44
N ALA A 77 -15.09 -26.56 -0.50
CA ALA A 77 -14.66 -25.74 0.63
C ALA A 77 -13.35 -24.94 0.35
N VAL A 78 -12.67 -25.22 -0.77
CA VAL A 78 -11.42 -24.54 -1.14
C VAL A 78 -11.69 -23.06 -1.43
N SER A 79 -10.96 -22.18 -0.75
CA SER A 79 -11.11 -20.74 -0.87
C SER A 79 -9.78 -19.99 -0.84
N ALA A 80 -9.78 -18.75 -1.33
CA ALA A 80 -8.60 -17.89 -1.25
C ALA A 80 -8.17 -17.62 0.20
N ALA A 81 -9.11 -17.51 1.12
CA ALA A 81 -8.84 -17.23 2.53
C ALA A 81 -8.09 -18.36 3.21
N SER A 82 -8.50 -19.63 2.95
CA SER A 82 -7.94 -20.83 3.60
C SER A 82 -6.78 -21.45 2.83
N ASP A 83 -6.81 -21.45 1.49
CA ASP A 83 -5.97 -22.33 0.69
C ASP A 83 -4.99 -21.62 -0.26
N GLU A 84 -5.21 -20.32 -0.59
CA GLU A 84 -4.30 -19.58 -1.46
C GLU A 84 -2.87 -19.60 -0.92
N TYR A 85 -1.90 -19.94 -1.79
CA TYR A 85 -0.47 -20.11 -1.48
C TYR A 85 -0.13 -21.24 -0.50
N ARG A 86 -1.03 -22.19 -0.26
CA ARG A 86 -0.70 -23.36 0.54
C ARG A 86 0.30 -24.23 -0.22
N HIS A 87 1.42 -24.61 0.42
CA HIS A 87 2.40 -25.50 -0.16
C HIS A 87 1.86 -26.93 -0.18
N VAL A 88 1.77 -27.50 -1.38
CA VAL A 88 1.09 -28.78 -1.60
C VAL A 88 1.96 -29.75 -2.41
N SER A 89 1.70 -31.04 -2.24
CA SER A 89 2.26 -32.12 -3.04
C SER A 89 1.17 -32.95 -3.68
N LEU A 90 1.44 -33.43 -4.88
CA LEU A 90 0.58 -34.36 -5.62
C LEU A 90 1.39 -35.21 -6.57
N SER A 91 0.89 -36.40 -6.86
CA SER A 91 1.49 -37.28 -7.86
C SER A 91 0.53 -37.59 -8.98
N GLY A 92 1.07 -37.82 -10.16
CA GLY A 92 0.27 -38.14 -11.34
C GLY A 92 1.09 -38.20 -12.60
N ARG A 93 0.38 -38.21 -13.73
CA ARG A 93 0.97 -38.21 -15.08
C ARG A 93 0.48 -36.99 -15.84
N PHE A 94 1.36 -36.26 -16.48
CA PHE A 94 0.98 -35.14 -17.34
C PHE A 94 0.25 -35.60 -18.60
N LEU A 95 -0.81 -34.87 -18.93
CA LEU A 95 -1.49 -34.98 -20.22
C LEU A 95 -1.02 -33.82 -21.11
N HIS A 96 0.12 -34.01 -21.77
CA HIS A 96 0.78 -32.94 -22.54
C HIS A 96 -0.08 -32.39 -23.68
N ASP A 97 -0.96 -33.21 -24.29
CA ASP A 97 -1.89 -32.79 -25.34
C ASP A 97 -2.93 -31.77 -24.84
N GLY A 98 -3.19 -31.73 -23.54
CA GLY A 98 -4.07 -30.76 -22.87
C GLY A 98 -3.38 -29.46 -22.49
N GLU A 99 -2.13 -29.25 -22.85
CA GLU A 99 -1.38 -28.05 -22.49
C GLU A 99 -2.06 -26.77 -22.94
N THR A 100 -2.03 -25.76 -22.10
CA THR A 100 -2.61 -24.44 -22.37
C THR A 100 -1.60 -23.35 -22.01
N LEU A 101 -1.39 -22.42 -22.95
CA LEU A 101 -0.45 -21.30 -22.79
C LEU A 101 -1.24 -20.04 -22.42
N VAL A 102 -0.94 -19.49 -21.25
CA VAL A 102 -1.52 -18.24 -20.75
C VAL A 102 -0.51 -17.11 -20.88
N GLN A 103 -0.88 -16.02 -21.54
CA GLN A 103 0.02 -14.87 -21.73
C GLN A 103 0.54 -14.35 -20.38
N ALA A 104 1.84 -14.09 -20.31
CA ALA A 104 2.52 -13.60 -19.14
C ALA A 104 3.59 -12.58 -19.50
N VAL A 105 3.85 -11.69 -18.54
CA VAL A 105 5.03 -10.82 -18.55
C VAL A 105 5.72 -11.02 -17.20
N THR A 106 6.95 -11.46 -17.23
CA THR A 106 7.77 -11.74 -16.05
C THR A 106 9.07 -10.92 -16.09
N GLU A 107 9.94 -11.10 -15.14
CA GLU A 107 11.30 -10.53 -15.17
C GLU A 107 12.12 -11.09 -16.35
N GLU A 108 11.76 -12.27 -16.86
CA GLU A 108 12.33 -12.88 -18.07
C GLU A 108 11.76 -12.30 -19.38
N GLY A 109 10.88 -11.30 -19.29
CA GLY A 109 10.23 -10.66 -20.43
C GLY A 109 8.85 -11.20 -20.78
N PRO A 110 8.34 -10.91 -21.99
CA PRO A 110 7.04 -11.38 -22.45
C PRO A 110 7.09 -12.86 -22.86
N GLY A 111 6.04 -13.62 -22.53
CA GLY A 111 5.95 -15.04 -22.85
C GLY A 111 4.67 -15.66 -22.35
N TYR A 112 4.75 -16.88 -21.84
CA TYR A 112 3.57 -17.66 -21.48
C TYR A 112 3.82 -18.51 -20.23
N TRP A 113 2.80 -18.58 -19.36
CA TRP A 113 2.68 -19.66 -18.39
C TRP A 113 2.20 -20.93 -19.07
N VAL A 114 2.79 -22.05 -18.72
CA VAL A 114 2.50 -23.37 -19.29
C VAL A 114 1.64 -24.17 -18.31
N LEU A 115 0.33 -24.18 -18.53
CA LEU A 115 -0.61 -24.97 -17.74
C LEU A 115 -0.81 -26.34 -18.42
N THR A 116 -0.46 -27.42 -17.70
CA THR A 116 -0.61 -28.79 -18.20
C THR A 116 -1.47 -29.59 -17.22
N PRO A 117 -2.52 -30.29 -17.66
CA PRO A 117 -3.29 -31.17 -16.79
C PRO A 117 -2.43 -32.32 -16.27
N LEU A 118 -2.50 -32.58 -14.97
CA LEU A 118 -1.92 -33.75 -14.32
C LEU A 118 -3.03 -34.71 -13.93
N GLN A 119 -3.03 -35.92 -14.46
CA GLN A 119 -3.96 -36.97 -14.09
C GLN A 119 -3.42 -37.73 -12.86
N ARG A 120 -4.20 -37.73 -11.81
CA ARG A 120 -3.94 -38.45 -10.57
C ARG A 120 -4.37 -39.91 -10.66
N ASP A 121 -3.93 -40.74 -9.72
CA ASP A 121 -4.25 -42.16 -9.67
C ASP A 121 -5.77 -42.42 -9.44
N ASP A 122 -6.48 -41.46 -8.83
CA ASP A 122 -7.92 -41.52 -8.63
C ASP A 122 -8.74 -41.08 -9.88
N GLY A 123 -8.07 -40.78 -10.98
CA GLY A 123 -8.68 -40.34 -12.23
C GLY A 123 -8.95 -38.82 -12.30
N THR A 124 -8.89 -38.12 -11.18
CA THR A 124 -9.11 -36.68 -11.16
C THR A 124 -7.95 -35.90 -11.79
N LEU A 125 -8.23 -34.69 -12.25
CA LEU A 125 -7.26 -33.82 -12.93
C LEU A 125 -6.98 -32.58 -12.08
N VAL A 126 -5.71 -32.15 -12.11
CA VAL A 126 -5.29 -30.85 -11.56
C VAL A 126 -4.50 -30.11 -12.63
N LEU A 127 -4.81 -28.84 -12.90
CA LEU A 127 -3.95 -28.02 -13.77
C LEU A 127 -2.68 -27.64 -13.03
N ILE A 128 -1.54 -27.91 -13.62
CA ILE A 128 -0.23 -27.54 -13.09
C ILE A 128 0.35 -26.43 -13.97
N ASN A 129 0.61 -25.28 -13.40
CA ASN A 129 1.46 -24.29 -14.03
C ASN A 129 2.91 -24.74 -13.86
N ARG A 130 3.47 -25.30 -14.90
CA ARG A 130 4.84 -25.83 -14.92
C ARG A 130 5.91 -24.74 -14.94
N GLY A 131 5.48 -23.49 -15.19
CA GLY A 131 6.38 -22.35 -15.23
C GLY A 131 6.25 -21.55 -16.52
N PHE A 132 7.21 -20.67 -16.72
CA PHE A 132 7.26 -19.69 -17.81
C PHE A 132 8.05 -20.19 -19.01
N VAL A 133 7.61 -19.82 -20.20
CA VAL A 133 8.40 -19.96 -21.44
C VAL A 133 8.40 -18.62 -22.19
N PRO A 134 9.54 -18.17 -22.69
CA PRO A 134 9.60 -16.97 -23.53
C PRO A 134 8.87 -17.20 -24.84
N SER A 135 8.53 -16.11 -25.55
CA SER A 135 7.71 -16.16 -26.78
C SER A 135 8.32 -17.04 -27.86
N GLU A 136 9.64 -17.12 -27.95
CA GLU A 136 10.39 -17.93 -28.92
C GLU A 136 10.23 -19.44 -28.66
N ARG A 137 9.94 -19.83 -27.42
CA ARG A 137 9.71 -21.22 -27.01
C ARG A 137 8.23 -21.54 -26.82
N ARG A 138 7.35 -20.78 -27.44
CA ARG A 138 5.90 -21.01 -27.42
C ARG A 138 5.52 -22.39 -27.96
N ASP A 139 6.14 -22.82 -29.05
CA ASP A 139 5.86 -24.11 -29.66
C ASP A 139 6.36 -25.25 -28.74
N ALA A 140 5.47 -26.19 -28.40
CA ALA A 140 5.80 -27.36 -27.58
C ALA A 140 6.89 -28.23 -28.20
N SER A 141 7.05 -28.24 -29.52
CA SER A 141 8.10 -28.97 -30.23
C SER A 141 9.52 -28.51 -29.87
N THR A 142 9.67 -27.22 -29.49
CA THR A 142 10.96 -26.61 -29.09
C THR A 142 11.42 -27.00 -27.67
N ARG A 143 10.57 -27.72 -26.91
CA ARG A 143 10.80 -28.05 -25.50
C ARG A 143 10.37 -29.50 -25.15
N ARG A 144 10.47 -30.40 -26.13
CA ARG A 144 10.10 -31.83 -25.95
C ARG A 144 10.85 -32.52 -24.86
N ASP A 145 12.14 -32.23 -24.70
CA ASP A 145 13.01 -32.81 -23.66
C ASP A 145 12.53 -32.42 -22.26
N GLY A 146 11.84 -31.31 -22.10
CA GLY A 146 11.22 -30.88 -20.85
C GLY A 146 9.84 -31.48 -20.57
N ASN A 147 9.35 -32.44 -21.40
CA ASN A 147 8.07 -33.10 -21.21
C ASN A 147 8.25 -34.49 -20.61
N PRO A 148 8.22 -34.63 -19.27
CA PRO A 148 8.42 -35.89 -18.60
C PRO A 148 7.33 -36.90 -18.95
N GLN A 149 7.71 -38.13 -19.14
CA GLN A 149 6.81 -39.25 -19.34
C GLN A 149 6.68 -40.07 -18.03
N GLY A 150 5.52 -40.66 -17.84
CA GLY A 150 5.29 -41.52 -16.67
C GLY A 150 4.79 -40.72 -15.45
N ARG A 151 4.75 -41.40 -14.32
CA ARG A 151 4.31 -40.86 -13.03
C ARG A 151 5.44 -40.04 -12.41
N LEU A 152 5.08 -38.90 -11.86
CA LEU A 152 6.00 -38.03 -11.14
C LEU A 152 5.30 -37.40 -9.93
N GLU A 153 6.08 -36.89 -9.02
CA GLU A 153 5.63 -36.09 -7.89
C GLU A 153 5.93 -34.62 -8.17
N ILE A 154 4.94 -33.76 -7.90
CA ILE A 154 5.03 -32.32 -8.02
C ILE A 154 4.79 -31.69 -6.67
N THR A 155 5.65 -30.75 -6.29
CA THR A 155 5.39 -29.79 -5.21
C THR A 155 5.16 -28.41 -5.77
N GLY A 156 4.39 -27.61 -5.05
CA GLY A 156 4.09 -26.25 -5.51
C GLY A 156 3.04 -25.55 -4.65
N LEU A 157 2.66 -24.36 -5.07
CA LEU A 157 1.71 -23.52 -4.37
C LEU A 157 0.30 -23.66 -4.96
N LEU A 158 -0.68 -24.00 -4.11
CA LEU A 158 -2.08 -24.02 -4.51
C LEU A 158 -2.55 -22.59 -4.83
N ARG A 159 -3.17 -22.43 -5.99
CA ARG A 159 -3.67 -21.15 -6.49
C ARG A 159 -5.15 -21.25 -6.85
N ILE A 160 -5.89 -20.25 -6.44
CA ILE A 160 -7.30 -20.17 -6.80
C ILE A 160 -7.45 -19.75 -8.27
N THR A 161 -8.44 -20.30 -8.96
CA THR A 161 -8.77 -19.96 -10.35
C THR A 161 -8.91 -18.46 -10.57
N GLU A 162 -8.46 -17.97 -11.73
CA GLU A 162 -8.51 -16.57 -12.14
C GLU A 162 -9.54 -16.41 -13.30
N PRO A 163 -10.85 -16.28 -12.99
CA PRO A 163 -11.88 -16.28 -14.03
C PRO A 163 -11.88 -15.00 -14.87
N LYS A 164 -12.43 -15.11 -16.08
CA LYS A 164 -12.78 -14.02 -17.04
C LYS A 164 -11.65 -13.41 -17.85
N GLY A 165 -10.39 -13.55 -17.51
CA GLY A 165 -9.27 -12.96 -18.24
C GLY A 165 -8.44 -11.99 -17.43
N GLY A 166 -7.51 -11.29 -18.08
CA GLY A 166 -6.61 -10.30 -17.48
C GLY A 166 -7.18 -8.88 -17.51
N PHE A 167 -6.36 -7.92 -17.09
CA PHE A 167 -6.74 -6.50 -17.13
C PHE A 167 -7.07 -6.06 -18.56
N LEU A 168 -8.31 -5.60 -18.80
CA LEU A 168 -8.86 -5.14 -20.09
C LEU A 168 -8.83 -6.19 -21.22
N ARG A 169 -8.64 -7.47 -20.93
CA ARG A 169 -8.61 -8.56 -21.92
C ARG A 169 -9.35 -9.78 -21.41
N ASN A 170 -10.32 -10.27 -22.18
CA ASN A 170 -11.02 -11.51 -21.86
C ASN A 170 -10.31 -12.72 -22.48
N ASN A 171 -10.42 -13.88 -21.84
CA ASN A 171 -10.03 -15.14 -22.46
C ASN A 171 -10.88 -15.38 -23.71
N VAL A 172 -10.26 -15.90 -24.75
CA VAL A 172 -10.93 -16.26 -26.03
C VAL A 172 -10.63 -17.72 -26.34
N PRO A 173 -11.35 -18.66 -25.72
CA PRO A 173 -11.08 -20.10 -25.83
C PRO A 173 -11.11 -20.61 -27.27
N GLN A 174 -12.02 -20.09 -28.13
CA GLN A 174 -12.19 -20.46 -29.56
C GLN A 174 -10.92 -20.20 -30.37
N HIS A 175 -10.11 -19.23 -29.96
CA HIS A 175 -8.83 -18.90 -30.60
C HIS A 175 -7.62 -19.36 -29.80
N ASN A 176 -7.82 -20.17 -28.75
CA ASN A 176 -6.78 -20.60 -27.82
C ASN A 176 -5.93 -19.43 -27.29
N ARG A 177 -6.60 -18.29 -26.96
CA ARG A 177 -5.98 -17.09 -26.39
C ARG A 177 -6.38 -16.93 -24.95
N TRP A 178 -5.40 -17.01 -24.05
CA TRP A 178 -5.60 -16.99 -22.62
C TRP A 178 -4.80 -15.86 -22.00
N TYR A 179 -5.46 -15.08 -21.13
CA TYR A 179 -4.89 -13.94 -20.42
C TYR A 179 -4.99 -14.10 -18.88
N SER A 180 -5.66 -15.17 -18.45
CA SER A 180 -5.73 -15.57 -17.05
C SER A 180 -5.83 -17.08 -16.93
N ARG A 181 -5.50 -17.61 -15.76
CA ARG A 181 -5.51 -19.04 -15.46
C ARG A 181 -6.89 -19.45 -14.97
N ASP A 182 -7.87 -19.34 -15.87
CA ASP A 182 -9.28 -19.71 -15.64
C ASP A 182 -9.44 -21.22 -15.81
N VAL A 183 -9.40 -21.93 -14.68
CA VAL A 183 -9.44 -23.40 -14.65
C VAL A 183 -10.67 -23.96 -15.33
N ALA A 184 -11.87 -23.40 -15.04
CA ALA A 184 -13.12 -23.89 -15.59
C ALA A 184 -13.20 -23.68 -17.12
N ALA A 185 -12.78 -22.51 -17.61
CA ALA A 185 -12.77 -22.21 -19.04
C ALA A 185 -11.74 -23.07 -19.79
N ILE A 186 -10.55 -23.28 -19.21
CA ILE A 186 -9.51 -24.15 -19.79
C ILE A 186 -10.00 -25.59 -19.82
N ALA A 187 -10.57 -26.11 -18.73
CA ALA A 187 -11.11 -27.47 -18.67
C ALA A 187 -12.17 -27.70 -19.76
N ALA A 188 -13.13 -26.78 -19.88
CA ALA A 188 -14.16 -26.84 -20.90
C ALA A 188 -13.59 -26.82 -22.33
N ALA A 189 -12.63 -25.93 -22.61
CA ALA A 189 -12.00 -25.81 -23.94
C ALA A 189 -11.16 -27.03 -24.32
N ARG A 190 -10.62 -27.76 -23.33
CA ARG A 190 -9.83 -28.99 -23.51
C ARG A 190 -10.64 -30.26 -23.38
N GLY A 191 -11.94 -30.18 -23.11
CA GLY A 191 -12.80 -31.35 -22.90
C GLY A 191 -12.44 -32.19 -21.65
N LEU A 192 -11.80 -31.55 -20.65
CA LEU A 192 -11.39 -32.22 -19.41
C LEU A 192 -12.57 -32.37 -18.46
N ARG A 193 -12.63 -33.49 -17.77
CA ARG A 193 -13.64 -33.80 -16.75
C ARG A 193 -12.95 -34.04 -15.41
N GLU A 194 -13.71 -33.94 -14.30
CA GLU A 194 -13.17 -34.20 -12.96
C GLU A 194 -11.95 -33.33 -12.60
N VAL A 195 -12.00 -32.02 -12.97
CA VAL A 195 -10.90 -31.08 -12.77
C VAL A 195 -11.08 -30.35 -11.43
N ALA A 196 -10.03 -30.32 -10.61
CA ALA A 196 -9.99 -29.52 -9.39
C ALA A 196 -10.30 -28.05 -9.66
N PRO A 197 -11.06 -27.32 -8.82
CA PRO A 197 -11.42 -25.91 -9.05
C PRO A 197 -10.27 -24.92 -8.76
N PHE A 198 -9.07 -25.41 -8.64
CA PHE A 198 -7.82 -24.68 -8.38
C PHE A 198 -6.72 -25.23 -9.30
N PHE A 199 -5.59 -24.56 -9.34
CA PHE A 199 -4.39 -25.04 -10.01
C PHE A 199 -3.20 -25.00 -9.05
N VAL A 200 -2.06 -25.56 -9.45
CA VAL A 200 -0.82 -25.55 -8.66
C VAL A 200 0.28 -24.88 -9.48
N ASP A 201 0.89 -23.86 -8.92
CA ASP A 201 2.14 -23.27 -9.43
C ASP A 201 3.30 -24.16 -8.97
N ALA A 202 3.95 -24.87 -9.89
CA ALA A 202 5.04 -25.76 -9.56
C ALA A 202 6.26 -25.02 -9.01
N ASP A 203 6.88 -25.57 -7.98
CA ASP A 203 8.12 -25.06 -7.40
C ASP A 203 9.29 -25.16 -8.38
N ALA A 204 10.34 -24.36 -8.15
CA ALA A 204 11.59 -24.47 -8.88
C ALA A 204 12.22 -25.88 -8.78
N GLY A 205 12.05 -26.57 -7.63
CA GLY A 205 12.51 -27.94 -7.41
C GLY A 205 11.82 -29.00 -8.28
N SER A 206 10.62 -28.69 -8.79
CA SER A 206 9.87 -29.54 -9.72
C SER A 206 10.17 -29.25 -11.21
N GLN A 207 11.12 -28.35 -11.48
CA GLN A 207 11.52 -27.99 -12.84
C GLN A 207 12.30 -29.12 -13.51
N ILE A 208 11.97 -29.39 -14.77
CA ILE A 208 12.64 -30.38 -15.60
C ILE A 208 13.53 -29.68 -16.61
N ALA A 209 14.75 -30.18 -16.79
CA ALA A 209 15.70 -29.62 -17.74
C ALA A 209 15.09 -29.55 -19.16
N GLY A 210 15.27 -28.41 -19.83
CA GLY A 210 14.66 -28.15 -21.14
C GLY A 210 13.16 -27.78 -21.11
N GLY A 211 12.50 -27.84 -19.96
CA GLY A 211 11.10 -27.47 -19.75
C GLY A 211 10.88 -25.97 -19.43
N PRO A 212 9.65 -25.61 -19.03
CA PRO A 212 9.32 -24.29 -18.53
C PRO A 212 10.11 -23.93 -17.27
N ILE A 213 10.36 -22.63 -17.05
CA ILE A 213 11.07 -22.12 -15.86
C ILE A 213 10.06 -22.05 -14.70
N GLY A 214 10.21 -22.97 -13.72
CA GLY A 214 9.37 -23.01 -12.53
C GLY A 214 9.80 -22.01 -11.45
N GLY A 215 8.99 -21.89 -10.37
CA GLY A 215 9.33 -21.09 -9.20
C GLY A 215 9.23 -19.56 -9.39
N LEU A 216 8.69 -19.09 -10.51
CA LEU A 216 8.54 -17.64 -10.80
C LEU A 216 7.25 -17.04 -10.20
N THR A 217 6.62 -17.71 -9.24
CA THR A 217 5.46 -17.15 -8.54
C THR A 217 5.88 -15.98 -7.67
N VAL A 218 5.61 -14.76 -8.15
CA VAL A 218 5.96 -13.54 -7.41
C VAL A 218 4.87 -13.24 -6.38
N ILE A 219 5.20 -13.43 -5.10
CA ILE A 219 4.35 -13.09 -3.97
C ILE A 219 4.82 -11.73 -3.44
N ARG A 220 4.40 -10.64 -4.09
CA ARG A 220 4.73 -9.28 -3.65
C ARG A 220 3.47 -8.56 -3.16
N PHE A 221 3.50 -8.13 -1.91
CA PHE A 221 2.45 -7.31 -1.32
C PHE A 221 2.98 -5.87 -1.10
N PRO A 222 2.80 -4.93 -2.05
CA PRO A 222 3.24 -3.55 -1.85
C PRO A 222 2.63 -2.99 -0.57
N ASN A 223 3.45 -2.44 0.34
CA ASN A 223 3.01 -1.93 1.63
C ASN A 223 3.57 -0.52 1.87
N ASN A 224 2.90 0.49 1.31
CA ASN A 224 3.30 1.89 1.42
C ASN A 224 2.56 2.64 2.56
N HIS A 225 1.80 1.92 3.40
CA HIS A 225 0.96 2.53 4.44
C HIS A 225 1.76 3.36 5.45
N LEU A 226 3.01 2.98 5.77
CA LEU A 226 3.86 3.74 6.68
C LEU A 226 4.20 5.14 6.12
N ILE A 227 4.54 5.22 4.83
CA ILE A 227 4.87 6.49 4.17
C ILE A 227 3.65 7.42 4.20
N TYR A 228 2.46 6.88 3.89
CA TYR A 228 1.22 7.66 3.97
C TYR A 228 0.87 8.08 5.41
N ALA A 229 1.08 7.21 6.41
CA ALA A 229 0.87 7.58 7.81
C ALA A 229 1.77 8.75 8.23
N LEU A 230 3.06 8.69 7.89
CA LEU A 230 4.03 9.76 8.16
C LEU A 230 3.63 11.06 7.47
N THR A 231 3.14 10.99 6.23
CA THR A 231 2.66 12.17 5.49
C THR A 231 1.46 12.82 6.19
N TRP A 232 0.48 12.04 6.63
CA TRP A 232 -0.70 12.56 7.33
C TRP A 232 -0.33 13.20 8.66
N PHE A 233 0.55 12.58 9.45
CA PHE A 233 1.01 13.14 10.72
C PHE A 233 1.87 14.40 10.51
N ALA A 234 2.72 14.44 9.47
CA ALA A 234 3.49 15.65 9.16
C ALA A 234 2.58 16.83 8.79
N LEU A 235 1.54 16.59 7.99
CA LEU A 235 0.54 17.60 7.66
C LEU A 235 -0.23 18.06 8.91
N ALA A 236 -0.62 17.13 9.78
CA ALA A 236 -1.27 17.46 11.05
C ALA A 236 -0.35 18.32 11.93
N PHE A 237 0.93 17.96 12.04
CA PHE A 237 1.92 18.73 12.81
C PHE A 237 2.13 20.14 12.26
N MET A 238 2.24 20.30 10.93
CA MET A 238 2.33 21.62 10.30
C MET A 238 1.09 22.48 10.57
N LEU A 239 -0.10 21.88 10.50
CA LEU A 239 -1.35 22.56 10.79
C LEU A 239 -1.43 22.97 12.28
N ALA A 240 -1.03 22.08 13.19
CA ALA A 240 -0.96 22.39 14.61
C ALA A 240 0.03 23.53 14.92
N GLY A 241 1.21 23.50 14.30
CA GLY A 241 2.22 24.56 14.43
C GLY A 241 1.67 25.92 13.95
N ARG A 242 0.97 25.93 12.82
CA ARG A 242 0.33 27.16 12.33
C ARG A 242 -0.76 27.66 13.30
N LEU A 243 -1.60 26.77 13.81
CA LEU A 243 -2.62 27.14 14.81
C LEU A 243 -1.97 27.70 16.07
N PHE A 244 -0.90 27.05 16.56
CA PHE A 244 -0.16 27.50 17.73
C PHE A 244 0.43 28.91 17.55
N VAL A 245 1.07 29.19 16.40
CA VAL A 245 1.60 30.54 16.09
C VAL A 245 0.47 31.57 16.02
N THR A 246 -0.66 31.19 15.41
CA THR A 246 -1.80 32.11 15.24
C THR A 246 -2.47 32.45 16.57
N PHE A 247 -2.64 31.49 17.48
CA PHE A 247 -3.30 31.67 18.77
C PHE A 247 -2.33 31.95 19.94
N GLY A 248 -1.16 31.34 19.94
CA GLY A 248 -0.14 31.53 20.96
C GLY A 248 0.45 32.95 20.98
N GLY A 249 0.67 33.53 19.79
CA GLY A 249 1.13 34.92 19.68
C GLY A 249 0.18 35.95 20.33
N GLY A 250 -1.12 35.67 20.35
CA GLY A 250 -2.12 36.52 21.03
C GLY A 250 -2.07 36.46 22.54
N LEU A 251 -1.82 35.30 23.10
CA LEU A 251 -1.71 35.06 24.56
C LEU A 251 -0.43 35.68 25.15
N PHE A 252 0.69 35.60 24.47
CA PHE A 252 1.94 36.25 24.90
C PHE A 252 1.89 37.76 24.83
N ARG A 253 1.22 38.35 23.83
CA ARG A 253 1.01 39.79 23.73
C ARG A 253 0.11 40.32 24.85
N ARG A 254 -0.90 39.57 25.25
CA ARG A 254 -1.83 39.98 26.34
C ARG A 254 -1.14 39.99 27.70
N LYS A 255 -0.23 39.08 27.98
CA LYS A 255 0.57 39.04 29.23
C LYS A 255 1.52 40.23 29.35
N ARG A 256 2.15 40.66 28.24
CA ARG A 256 3.04 41.85 28.24
C ARG A 256 2.29 43.17 28.54
N PHE A 257 1.08 43.30 27.98
CA PHE A 257 0.26 44.52 28.21
C PHE A 257 -0.27 44.65 29.66
N VAL A 258 -0.51 43.52 30.34
CA VAL A 258 -0.95 43.53 31.74
C VAL A 258 0.23 43.87 32.68
N HIS A 259 1.43 43.47 32.37
CA HIS A 259 2.62 43.75 33.17
C HIS A 259 3.08 45.20 33.06
N ASP A 260 2.97 45.81 31.85
CA ASP A 260 3.28 47.24 31.64
C ASP A 260 2.27 48.18 32.33
N LYS A 261 0.99 47.80 32.46
CA LYS A 261 0.01 48.59 33.20
C LYS A 261 0.19 48.53 34.70
N ALA A 262 0.69 47.42 35.26
CA ALA A 262 0.99 47.26 36.66
C ALA A 262 2.26 48.06 37.08
N GLY A 263 3.28 48.13 36.22
CA GLY A 263 4.51 48.88 36.49
C GLY A 263 4.35 50.41 36.30
N GLY A 264 3.39 50.89 35.49
CA GLY A 264 3.15 52.29 35.26
C GLY A 264 2.40 53.00 36.44
N SER A 265 1.62 52.25 37.24
CA SER A 265 0.85 52.81 38.37
C SER A 265 1.75 53.16 39.56
N ASP A 266 2.82 52.41 39.79
CA ASP A 266 3.72 52.66 40.93
C ASP A 266 4.73 53.79 40.68
N ALA A 267 5.00 54.17 39.43
CA ALA A 267 5.90 55.27 39.07
C ALA A 267 5.21 56.64 39.22
N VAL A 268 3.90 56.72 39.05
CA VAL A 268 3.12 58.00 39.26
C VAL A 268 2.90 58.30 40.72
N ALA A 269 2.74 57.28 41.60
CA ALA A 269 2.54 57.48 43.04
C ALA A 269 3.79 57.98 43.79
N ARG A 270 4.99 57.80 43.23
CA ARG A 270 6.27 58.27 43.85
C ARG A 270 6.65 59.70 43.50
N ARG A 271 6.00 60.37 42.53
CA ARG A 271 6.29 61.75 42.11
C ARG A 271 5.45 62.82 42.82
N THR A 272 4.40 62.47 43.54
CA THR A 272 3.50 63.40 44.22
C THR A 272 3.74 63.53 45.74
N GLY A 273 4.81 62.86 46.30
CA GLY A 273 5.09 62.86 47.72
C GLY A 273 6.31 63.68 48.19
N SER A 274 6.94 64.52 47.33
CA SER A 274 8.16 65.27 47.68
C SER A 274 8.05 66.78 47.48
N ASP A 275 6.96 67.42 47.91
CA ASP A 275 6.92 68.88 48.07
C ASP A 275 5.97 69.26 49.20
N ALA A 276 6.51 69.20 50.43
CA ALA A 276 5.87 69.87 51.56
C ALA A 276 6.96 70.36 52.54
N GLY A 277 7.35 71.57 52.36
CA GLY A 277 7.50 72.64 53.32
C GLY A 277 8.56 72.51 54.41
N THR A 278 9.59 73.35 54.35
CA THR A 278 10.23 73.84 55.51
C THR A 278 10.19 75.39 55.41
N ILE A 279 9.29 76.00 56.15
CA ILE A 279 9.30 77.42 56.46
C ILE A 279 10.08 77.62 57.75
N VAL A 280 11.18 78.36 57.74
CA VAL A 280 11.92 78.84 58.94
C VAL A 280 11.62 80.30 59.02
N GLU A 281 11.03 80.77 60.13
CA GLU A 281 10.88 82.17 60.51
C GLU A 281 12.07 82.62 61.33
N PRO A 282 12.47 83.90 61.30
CA PRO A 282 13.63 84.41 62.05
C PRO A 282 13.20 85.18 63.32
N THR A 283 13.98 85.13 64.31
CA THR A 283 14.44 86.17 65.25
C THR A 283 15.75 85.85 65.87
#